data_4508116a93960d1943efed2f5359b96f
#
_entry.id   4508116a93960d1943efed2f5359b96f
#
_cell.length_a   1.000
_cell.length_b   1.000
_cell.length_c   1.000
_cell.angle_alpha   90.00
_cell.angle_beta   90.00
_cell.angle_gamma   90.00
#
_symmetry.space_group_name_H-M   'P 1'
#
loop_
_entity.id
_entity.type
_entity.pdbx_description
1 polymer ?
#
loop_
_entity_poly.entity_id
_entity_poly.type
_entity_poly.pdbx_seq_one_letter_code
_entity_poly.pdbx_strand_id
1 'polypeptide(L)'
;SFQGQSTIERADWILPVDSTFYQRNYMGMNDSDYGGGIPVTCLWRRDQGIAVGHVELSPRLVSLPVKKSKYDNYAEVAVESAGESVVAFTQGDTISTVRTFVSVYEGDCFAPLRQFSEYMQVSGLVMPESEPAAFEPMWCAWGYEREATFAEILGTLPKVKELGIKWATVDDGYQIAEGDWELD
;
A
#
# COMPACT_ATOMS: atom_id res chain seq x y z
N SER A 1 -9.21 13.11 2.67
CA SER A 1 -9.12 11.85 1.91
C SER A 1 -8.23 10.84 2.63
N PHE A 2 -8.49 9.60 2.39
CA PHE A 2 -7.59 8.47 2.70
C PHE A 2 -7.20 7.81 1.38
N GLN A 3 -5.95 7.46 1.24
CA GLN A 3 -5.40 6.94 -0.02
C GLN A 3 -4.49 5.74 0.16
N GLY A 4 -4.68 4.91 1.14
CA GLY A 4 -4.09 3.58 1.28
C GLY A 4 -2.56 3.44 1.12
N GLN A 5 -1.84 4.52 0.89
CA GLN A 5 -0.40 4.53 0.71
C GLN A 5 0.22 5.77 1.35
N SER A 6 1.34 5.59 2.02
CA SER A 6 2.23 6.67 2.44
C SER A 6 3.58 6.57 1.70
N THR A 7 4.29 7.67 1.59
CA THR A 7 5.63 7.74 1.02
C THR A 7 6.59 8.33 2.04
N ILE A 8 7.91 8.28 1.77
CA ILE A 8 8.92 8.94 2.62
C ILE A 8 8.64 10.43 2.77
N GLU A 9 8.15 11.05 1.72
CA GLU A 9 7.81 12.48 1.71
C GLU A 9 6.50 12.78 2.43
N ARG A 10 5.70 11.74 2.67
CA ARG A 10 4.36 11.84 3.20
C ARG A 10 4.02 10.69 4.11
N ALA A 11 4.10 10.96 5.39
CA ALA A 11 3.75 9.99 6.43
C ALA A 11 2.22 9.88 6.67
N ASP A 12 1.45 10.86 6.22
CA ASP A 12 0.02 10.93 6.50
C ASP A 12 -0.80 10.19 5.45
N TRP A 13 -1.62 9.27 5.90
CA TRP A 13 -2.58 8.54 5.07
C TRP A 13 -3.90 9.30 4.92
N ILE A 14 -4.12 10.27 5.76
CA ILE A 14 -5.32 11.09 5.79
C ILE A 14 -4.93 12.54 5.55
N LEU A 15 -5.43 13.13 4.48
CA LEU A 15 -5.17 14.50 4.11
C LEU A 15 -6.45 15.29 3.94
N PRO A 16 -6.48 16.57 4.39
CA PRO A 16 -7.56 17.48 4.02
C PRO A 16 -7.54 17.70 2.51
N VAL A 17 -8.72 17.78 1.92
CA VAL A 17 -8.89 18.15 0.52
C VAL A 17 -9.27 19.62 0.48
N ASP A 18 -8.27 20.48 0.31
CA ASP A 18 -8.42 21.92 0.25
C ASP A 18 -8.99 22.42 -1.09
N SER A 19 -8.95 23.73 -1.30
CA SER A 19 -9.49 24.37 -2.51
C SER A 19 -8.82 23.88 -3.79
N THR A 20 -7.53 23.52 -3.72
CA THR A 20 -6.79 22.86 -4.78
C THR A 20 -6.08 21.66 -4.19
N PHE A 21 -6.34 20.50 -4.76
CA PHE A 21 -5.77 19.25 -4.28
C PHE A 21 -5.49 18.32 -5.46
N TYR A 22 -4.33 17.72 -5.47
CA TYR A 22 -4.02 16.62 -6.36
C TYR A 22 -3.12 15.62 -5.65
N GLN A 23 -3.52 14.38 -5.71
CA GLN A 23 -2.69 13.28 -5.25
C GLN A 23 -2.99 12.03 -6.05
N ARG A 24 -1.93 11.39 -6.49
CA ARG A 24 -1.96 10.13 -7.19
C ARG A 24 -1.14 9.12 -6.40
N ASN A 25 -1.80 8.08 -5.99
CA ASN A 25 -1.16 6.94 -5.34
C ASN A 25 -1.24 5.73 -6.23
N TYR A 26 -0.21 4.93 -6.22
CA TYR A 26 -0.20 3.64 -6.88
C TYR A 26 -0.53 2.54 -5.87
N MET A 27 -1.35 1.61 -6.30
CA MET A 27 -1.74 0.42 -5.55
C MET A 27 -1.21 -0.80 -6.30
N GLY A 28 -0.12 -1.36 -5.81
CA GLY A 28 0.60 -2.44 -6.44
C GLY A 28 2.07 -2.12 -6.62
N MET A 29 2.82 -3.04 -7.16
CA MET A 29 4.24 -2.85 -7.47
C MET A 29 4.41 -2.01 -8.73
N ASN A 30 5.34 -1.07 -8.74
CA ASN A 30 5.81 -0.37 -9.92
C ASN A 30 7.34 -0.28 -9.91
N ASP A 31 7.91 0.05 -11.05
CA ASP A 31 9.36 0.02 -11.27
C ASP A 31 10.12 1.14 -10.57
N SER A 32 9.43 2.18 -10.12
CA SER A 32 10.07 3.40 -9.64
C SER A 32 9.77 3.69 -8.18
N ASP A 33 8.95 2.88 -7.53
CA ASP A 33 8.42 3.18 -6.21
C ASP A 33 8.16 1.89 -5.45
N TYR A 34 8.33 1.90 -4.16
CA TYR A 34 7.95 0.80 -3.28
C TYR A 34 6.42 0.67 -3.22
N GLY A 35 5.81 0.64 -4.40
CA GLY A 35 4.37 0.58 -4.58
C GLY A 35 3.74 -0.50 -3.71
N GLY A 36 2.49 -0.42 -3.54
CA GLY A 36 1.73 -1.29 -2.65
C GLY A 36 0.90 -0.44 -1.72
N GLY A 37 0.01 -1.08 -1.05
CA GLY A 37 -0.94 -0.42 -0.18
C GLY A 37 -2.32 -1.00 -0.36
N ILE A 38 -3.27 -0.41 0.32
CA ILE A 38 -4.66 -0.84 0.26
C ILE A 38 -5.29 -0.22 -0.99
N PRO A 39 -5.88 -1.04 -1.90
CA PRO A 39 -6.44 -0.55 -3.16
C PRO A 39 -7.79 0.16 -2.98
N VAL A 40 -7.85 1.09 -2.03
CA VAL A 40 -9.04 1.85 -1.66
C VAL A 40 -8.67 3.30 -1.44
N THR A 41 -9.44 4.19 -2.04
CA THR A 41 -9.39 5.62 -1.76
C THR A 41 -10.74 6.08 -1.25
N CYS A 42 -10.74 6.91 -0.21
CA CYS A 42 -11.95 7.43 0.41
C CYS A 42 -11.94 8.95 0.45
N LEU A 43 -13.07 9.55 0.14
CA LEU A 43 -13.38 10.94 0.40
C LEU A 43 -14.58 11.01 1.33
N TRP A 44 -14.47 11.79 2.41
CA TRP A 44 -15.60 11.96 3.32
C TRP A 44 -15.66 13.38 3.88
N ARG A 45 -16.83 13.76 4.31
CA ARG A 45 -17.10 15.01 4.99
C ARG A 45 -18.03 14.74 6.15
N ARG A 46 -17.62 15.12 7.34
CA ARG A 46 -18.33 14.80 8.59
C ARG A 46 -18.41 13.27 8.76
N ASP A 47 -19.59 12.71 8.58
CA ASP A 47 -19.96 11.31 8.82
C ASP A 47 -20.42 10.57 7.55
N GLN A 48 -20.22 11.14 6.37
CA GLN A 48 -20.60 10.54 5.09
C GLN A 48 -19.48 10.65 4.07
N GLY A 49 -19.31 9.60 3.28
CA GLY A 49 -18.26 9.55 2.29
C GLY A 49 -18.55 8.66 1.10
N ILE A 50 -17.61 8.71 0.18
CA ILE A 50 -17.51 7.82 -0.98
C ILE A 50 -16.16 7.15 -0.97
N ALA A 51 -16.14 5.86 -1.26
CA ALA A 51 -14.93 5.08 -1.47
C ALA A 51 -14.93 4.46 -2.86
N VAL A 52 -13.76 4.40 -3.46
CA VAL A 52 -13.52 3.73 -4.73
C VAL A 52 -12.25 2.90 -4.64
N GLY A 53 -12.17 1.87 -5.45
CA GLY A 53 -11.00 1.00 -5.52
C GLY A 53 -11.22 -0.18 -6.45
N HIS A 54 -10.36 -1.18 -6.35
CA HIS A 54 -10.51 -2.42 -7.07
C HIS A 54 -10.54 -3.63 -6.15
N VAL A 55 -11.14 -4.71 -6.64
CA VAL A 55 -11.38 -5.95 -5.88
C VAL A 55 -10.76 -7.18 -6.58
N GLU A 56 -9.69 -6.99 -7.31
CA GLU A 56 -8.93 -8.09 -7.86
C GLU A 56 -8.22 -8.88 -6.75
N LEU A 57 -8.23 -10.20 -6.86
CA LEU A 57 -7.53 -11.09 -5.93
C LEU A 57 -6.04 -11.24 -6.25
N SER A 58 -5.61 -10.80 -7.41
CA SER A 58 -4.21 -10.76 -7.81
C SER A 58 -3.69 -9.32 -7.83
N PRO A 59 -2.40 -9.10 -7.57
CA PRO A 59 -1.79 -7.78 -7.67
C PRO A 59 -2.04 -7.12 -9.02
N ARG A 60 -2.40 -5.84 -8.99
CA ARG A 60 -2.61 -5.01 -10.18
C ARG A 60 -1.99 -3.65 -9.96
N LEU A 61 -1.32 -3.15 -10.98
CA LEU A 61 -0.81 -1.78 -10.95
C LEU A 61 -1.94 -0.82 -11.30
N VAL A 62 -2.49 -0.21 -10.28
CA VAL A 62 -3.62 0.71 -10.37
C VAL A 62 -3.28 1.97 -9.58
N SER A 63 -3.62 3.13 -10.09
CA SER A 63 -3.60 4.37 -9.33
C SER A 63 -5.01 4.84 -8.99
N LEU A 64 -5.12 5.51 -7.86
CA LEU A 64 -6.37 6.05 -7.34
C LEU A 64 -6.24 7.56 -7.12
N PRO A 65 -6.12 8.36 -8.20
CA PRO A 65 -5.95 9.79 -8.07
C PRO A 65 -7.18 10.46 -7.46
N VAL A 66 -6.89 11.43 -6.60
CA VAL A 66 -7.86 12.37 -6.05
C VAL A 66 -7.47 13.75 -6.52
N LYS A 67 -8.38 14.47 -7.10
CA LYS A 67 -8.15 15.85 -7.54
C LYS A 67 -9.32 16.77 -7.22
N LYS A 68 -9.00 18.02 -6.99
CA LYS A 68 -9.94 19.12 -6.85
C LYS A 68 -9.31 20.39 -7.39
N SER A 69 -10.04 21.09 -8.23
CA SER A 69 -9.68 22.43 -8.68
C SER A 69 -10.39 23.48 -7.83
N LYS A 70 -9.76 24.63 -7.65
CA LYS A 70 -10.36 25.77 -6.95
C LYS A 70 -11.60 26.32 -7.65
N TYR A 71 -11.78 25.98 -8.92
CA TYR A 71 -12.93 26.41 -9.70
C TYR A 71 -14.12 25.47 -9.62
N ASP A 72 -13.91 24.26 -9.03
CA ASP A 72 -14.91 23.22 -8.97
C ASP A 72 -15.49 23.10 -7.56
N ASN A 73 -16.78 22.84 -7.47
CA ASN A 73 -17.49 22.58 -6.23
C ASN A 73 -17.45 21.10 -5.81
N TYR A 74 -16.72 20.27 -6.56
CA TYR A 74 -16.60 18.84 -6.31
C TYR A 74 -15.14 18.41 -6.28
N ALA A 75 -14.89 17.27 -5.66
CA ALA A 75 -13.64 16.53 -5.80
C ALA A 75 -13.89 15.32 -6.69
N GLU A 76 -12.89 14.93 -7.44
CA GLU A 76 -12.92 13.80 -8.35
C GLU A 76 -12.00 12.70 -7.83
N VAL A 77 -12.49 11.46 -7.92
CA VAL A 77 -11.72 10.25 -7.65
C VAL A 77 -11.82 9.36 -8.87
N ALA A 78 -10.70 8.81 -9.31
CA ALA A 78 -10.67 7.88 -10.42
C ALA A 78 -9.98 6.57 -10.02
N VAL A 79 -10.23 5.52 -10.80
CA VAL A 79 -9.46 4.28 -10.80
C VAL A 79 -8.79 4.21 -12.16
N GLU A 80 -7.46 4.30 -12.16
CA GLU A 80 -6.67 4.29 -13.39
C GLU A 80 -5.77 3.06 -13.38
N SER A 81 -5.92 2.19 -14.37
CA SER A 81 -4.93 1.14 -14.62
C SER A 81 -3.69 1.79 -15.24
N ALA A 82 -2.52 1.50 -14.72
CA ALA A 82 -1.28 1.91 -15.34
C ALA A 82 -1.21 1.28 -16.72
N GLY A 83 -1.20 2.12 -17.75
CA GLY A 83 -1.27 1.70 -19.13
C GLY A 83 -0.05 0.89 -19.52
N GLU A 84 -0.23 -0.39 -19.56
CA GLU A 84 0.68 -1.27 -20.24
C GLU A 84 0.22 -1.34 -21.71
N SER A 85 1.10 -0.98 -22.59
CA SER A 85 1.01 -1.17 -24.04
C SER A 85 -0.30 -0.75 -24.72
N VAL A 86 -0.14 -0.10 -25.85
CA VAL A 86 -1.24 0.16 -26.78
C VAL A 86 -1.85 -1.17 -27.20
N VAL A 87 -3.05 -1.45 -26.73
CA VAL A 87 -3.81 -2.60 -27.20
C VAL A 87 -4.49 -2.21 -28.50
N ALA A 88 -4.11 -2.84 -29.59
CA ALA A 88 -4.80 -2.68 -30.86
C ALA A 88 -6.12 -3.46 -30.83
N PHE A 89 -7.22 -2.80 -31.15
CA PHE A 89 -8.53 -3.41 -31.20
C PHE A 89 -8.97 -3.64 -32.62
N THR A 90 -9.62 -4.76 -32.85
CA THR A 90 -10.37 -5.05 -34.07
C THR A 90 -11.86 -5.16 -33.76
N GLN A 91 -12.68 -5.05 -34.76
CA GLN A 91 -14.13 -5.21 -34.60
C GLN A 91 -14.46 -6.61 -34.07
N GLY A 92 -15.13 -6.66 -32.93
CA GLY A 92 -15.49 -7.89 -32.22
C GLY A 92 -14.64 -8.24 -31.01
N ASP A 93 -13.54 -7.53 -30.78
CA ASP A 93 -12.72 -7.71 -29.59
C ASP A 93 -13.44 -7.22 -28.33
N THR A 94 -13.17 -7.90 -27.24
CA THR A 94 -13.68 -7.54 -25.91
C THR A 94 -12.52 -7.25 -24.97
N ILE A 95 -12.56 -6.13 -24.26
CA ILE A 95 -11.65 -5.84 -23.16
C ILE A 95 -12.39 -5.97 -21.84
N SER A 96 -11.71 -6.59 -20.88
CA SER A 96 -12.12 -6.57 -19.49
C SER A 96 -11.20 -5.65 -18.69
N THR A 97 -11.75 -4.67 -18.03
CA THR A 97 -11.03 -3.84 -17.06
C THR A 97 -10.88 -4.58 -15.73
N VAL A 98 -10.06 -4.04 -14.82
CA VAL A 98 -10.08 -4.48 -13.43
C VAL A 98 -11.47 -4.29 -12.83
N ARG A 99 -11.86 -5.21 -11.94
CA ARG A 99 -13.13 -5.08 -11.21
C ARG A 99 -13.01 -3.98 -10.19
N THR A 100 -13.81 -2.95 -10.33
CA THR A 100 -13.83 -1.79 -9.45
C THR A 100 -15.08 -1.79 -8.58
N PHE A 101 -15.02 -1.03 -7.49
CA PHE A 101 -16.18 -0.75 -6.66
C PHE A 101 -16.31 0.74 -6.39
N VAL A 102 -17.53 1.13 -6.12
CA VAL A 102 -17.90 2.44 -5.57
C VAL A 102 -18.81 2.17 -4.38
N SER A 103 -18.49 2.74 -3.23
CA SER A 103 -19.30 2.63 -2.02
C SER A 103 -19.61 4.01 -1.47
N VAL A 104 -20.87 4.25 -1.16
CA VAL A 104 -21.31 5.38 -0.34
C VAL A 104 -21.53 4.87 1.08
N TYR A 105 -20.94 5.54 2.05
CA TYR A 105 -20.89 5.04 3.42
C TYR A 105 -21.14 6.14 4.46
N GLU A 106 -21.49 5.72 5.64
CA GLU A 106 -21.52 6.55 6.84
C GLU A 106 -20.27 6.28 7.68
N GLY A 107 -19.74 7.34 8.30
CA GLY A 107 -18.53 7.28 9.12
C GLY A 107 -17.29 7.86 8.42
N ASP A 108 -16.14 7.46 8.92
CA ASP A 108 -14.83 7.85 8.41
C ASP A 108 -14.23 6.78 7.46
N CYS A 109 -12.94 6.88 7.15
CA CYS A 109 -12.26 5.96 6.24
C CYS A 109 -12.22 4.51 6.73
N PHE A 110 -12.42 4.22 8.01
CA PHE A 110 -12.41 2.86 8.51
C PHE A 110 -13.66 2.07 8.12
N ALA A 111 -14.78 2.74 7.89
CA ALA A 111 -16.01 2.09 7.46
C ALA A 111 -15.84 1.36 6.10
N PRO A 112 -15.44 2.03 5.01
CA PRO A 112 -15.25 1.37 3.72
C PRO A 112 -14.05 0.40 3.71
N LEU A 113 -13.02 0.61 4.52
CA LEU A 113 -11.91 -0.35 4.65
C LEU A 113 -12.38 -1.67 5.25
N ARG A 114 -13.28 -1.63 6.23
CA ARG A 114 -13.90 -2.83 6.78
C ARG A 114 -14.77 -3.54 5.74
N GLN A 115 -15.63 -2.80 5.04
CA GLN A 115 -16.46 -3.35 3.97
C GLN A 115 -15.61 -4.00 2.87
N PHE A 116 -14.50 -3.37 2.49
CA PHE A 116 -13.56 -3.91 1.53
C PHE A 116 -12.95 -5.23 2.03
N SER A 117 -12.48 -5.27 3.28
CA SER A 117 -11.92 -6.49 3.88
C SER A 117 -12.92 -7.63 3.90
N GLU A 118 -14.15 -7.36 4.33
CA GLU A 118 -15.25 -8.35 4.35
C GLU A 118 -15.56 -8.86 2.94
N TYR A 119 -15.65 -7.96 1.97
CA TYR A 119 -15.89 -8.35 0.57
C TYR A 119 -14.76 -9.21 0.01
N MET A 120 -13.50 -8.87 0.28
CA MET A 120 -12.36 -9.65 -0.19
C MET A 120 -12.36 -11.07 0.41
N GLN A 121 -12.71 -11.21 1.69
CA GLN A 121 -12.83 -12.52 2.33
C GLN A 121 -13.93 -13.38 1.68
N VAL A 122 -15.12 -12.84 1.46
CA VAL A 122 -16.20 -13.60 0.80
C VAL A 122 -15.91 -13.85 -0.69
N SER A 123 -15.01 -13.07 -1.28
CA SER A 123 -14.55 -13.26 -2.66
C SER A 123 -13.42 -14.28 -2.80
N GLY A 124 -12.99 -14.88 -1.69
CA GLY A 124 -12.00 -15.95 -1.68
C GLY A 124 -10.59 -15.54 -1.25
N LEU A 125 -10.40 -14.31 -0.72
CA LEU A 125 -9.16 -13.95 -0.06
C LEU A 125 -9.07 -14.71 1.27
N VAL A 126 -8.16 -15.67 1.33
CA VAL A 126 -7.90 -16.41 2.56
C VAL A 126 -6.73 -15.74 3.27
N MET A 127 -6.99 -15.21 4.45
CA MET A 127 -5.92 -14.74 5.34
C MET A 127 -5.30 -15.97 6.02
N PRO A 128 -3.98 -16.14 5.94
CA PRO A 128 -3.31 -17.22 6.67
C PRO A 128 -3.47 -17.02 8.17
N GLU A 129 -3.55 -18.11 8.91
CA GLU A 129 -3.42 -18.06 10.37
C GLU A 129 -2.03 -17.51 10.70
N SER A 130 -2.00 -16.47 11.51
CA SER A 130 -0.75 -15.91 11.97
C SER A 130 -0.31 -16.58 13.25
N GLU A 131 0.93 -17.07 13.26
CA GLU A 131 1.55 -17.54 14.50
C GLU A 131 1.65 -16.37 15.50
N PRO A 132 1.49 -16.63 16.82
CA PRO A 132 1.62 -15.58 17.83
C PRO A 132 2.92 -14.78 17.73
N ALA A 133 4.01 -15.43 17.30
CA ALA A 133 5.31 -14.82 17.08
C ALA A 133 5.29 -13.74 15.96
N ALA A 134 4.36 -13.78 15.03
CA ALA A 134 4.24 -12.78 13.96
C ALA A 134 3.89 -11.38 14.49
N PHE A 135 3.37 -11.28 15.70
CA PHE A 135 3.03 -10.02 16.37
C PHE A 135 4.05 -9.61 17.45
N GLU A 136 5.12 -10.39 17.62
CA GLU A 136 6.19 -10.01 18.53
C GLU A 136 7.10 -8.94 17.89
N PRO A 137 7.64 -8.00 18.68
CA PRO A 137 8.59 -7.02 18.17
C PRO A 137 9.84 -7.70 17.61
N MET A 138 10.32 -7.21 16.48
CA MET A 138 11.54 -7.64 15.84
C MET A 138 12.49 -6.45 15.68
N TRP A 139 13.77 -6.66 15.97
CA TRP A 139 14.82 -5.75 15.58
C TRP A 139 15.34 -6.10 14.20
N CYS A 140 15.60 -5.08 13.38
CA CYS A 140 16.11 -5.23 12.02
C CYS A 140 17.41 -4.44 11.85
N ALA A 141 18.44 -5.08 11.32
CA ALA A 141 19.73 -4.46 11.05
C ALA A 141 19.69 -3.41 9.94
N TRP A 142 18.65 -3.41 9.11
CA TRP A 142 18.44 -2.37 8.09
C TRP A 142 18.43 -0.94 8.66
N GLY A 143 18.27 -0.77 9.95
CA GLY A 143 18.48 0.51 10.62
C GLY A 143 19.90 1.09 10.50
N TYR A 144 20.89 0.27 10.13
CA TYR A 144 22.25 0.66 9.78
C TYR A 144 22.48 0.77 8.26
N GLU A 145 21.44 0.53 7.47
CA GLU A 145 21.49 0.41 6.02
C GLU A 145 22.41 -0.74 5.52
N ARG A 146 22.75 -0.75 4.24
CA ARG A 146 23.53 -1.82 3.61
C ARG A 146 24.98 -1.94 4.12
N GLU A 147 25.49 -0.91 4.74
CA GLU A 147 26.88 -0.86 5.21
C GLU A 147 27.03 -1.38 6.65
N ALA A 148 26.00 -2.03 7.18
CA ALA A 148 26.06 -2.62 8.51
C ALA A 148 27.15 -3.67 8.60
N THR A 149 28.07 -3.46 9.51
CA THR A 149 29.11 -4.47 9.79
C THR A 149 28.61 -5.52 10.80
N PHE A 150 29.13 -6.72 10.70
CA PHE A 150 28.83 -7.78 11.66
C PHE A 150 29.14 -7.36 13.11
N ALA A 151 30.19 -6.56 13.30
CA ALA A 151 30.55 -6.06 14.62
C ALA A 151 29.47 -5.12 15.21
N GLU A 152 28.88 -4.26 14.41
CA GLU A 152 27.77 -3.38 14.82
C GLU A 152 26.52 -4.17 15.15
N ILE A 153 26.17 -5.12 14.28
CA ILE A 153 25.02 -6.01 14.49
C ILE A 153 25.18 -6.76 15.80
N LEU A 154 26.29 -7.47 16.00
CA LEU A 154 26.55 -8.25 17.20
C LEU A 154 26.67 -7.37 18.46
N GLY A 155 27.25 -6.18 18.31
CA GLY A 155 27.35 -5.19 19.40
C GLY A 155 25.99 -4.66 19.87
N THR A 156 24.98 -4.66 18.99
CA THR A 156 23.62 -4.19 19.33
C THR A 156 22.74 -5.26 19.97
N LEU A 157 22.96 -6.55 19.67
CA LEU A 157 22.13 -7.65 20.18
C LEU A 157 21.96 -7.69 21.71
N PRO A 158 22.98 -7.38 22.54
CA PRO A 158 22.77 -7.31 23.97
C PRO A 158 21.70 -6.30 24.39
N LYS A 159 21.65 -5.14 23.71
CA LYS A 159 20.62 -4.12 23.96
C LYS A 159 19.25 -4.55 23.48
N VAL A 160 19.18 -5.19 22.33
CA VAL A 160 17.94 -5.80 21.79
C VAL A 160 17.34 -6.79 22.78
N LYS A 161 18.20 -7.64 23.35
CA LYS A 161 17.80 -8.61 24.39
C LYS A 161 17.34 -7.93 25.69
N GLU A 162 18.05 -6.89 26.14
CA GLU A 162 17.67 -6.11 27.35
C GLU A 162 16.25 -5.49 27.17
N LEU A 163 15.91 -5.06 25.95
CA LEU A 163 14.58 -4.53 25.61
C LEU A 163 13.49 -5.62 25.52
N GLY A 164 13.83 -6.89 25.70
CA GLY A 164 12.89 -8.01 25.63
C GLY A 164 12.51 -8.42 24.21
N ILE A 165 13.21 -7.91 23.21
CA ILE A 165 12.99 -8.28 21.81
C ILE A 165 13.66 -9.64 21.56
N LYS A 166 12.88 -10.59 21.03
CA LYS A 166 13.33 -11.98 20.82
C LYS A 166 13.80 -12.27 19.41
N TRP A 167 13.41 -11.43 18.45
CA TRP A 167 13.66 -11.61 17.03
C TRP A 167 14.62 -10.57 16.52
N ALA A 168 15.59 -11.00 15.74
CA ALA A 168 16.54 -10.14 15.06
C ALA A 168 16.70 -10.60 13.60
N THR A 169 16.63 -9.65 12.70
CA THR A 169 16.81 -9.87 11.26
C THR A 169 18.05 -9.13 10.79
N VAL A 170 18.90 -9.79 10.01
CA VAL A 170 20.09 -9.16 9.41
C VAL A 170 19.67 -8.24 8.27
N ASP A 171 18.67 -8.63 7.47
CA ASP A 171 18.14 -7.89 6.32
C ASP A 171 19.15 -7.80 5.14
N ASP A 172 18.91 -6.90 4.19
CA ASP A 172 19.72 -6.70 3.00
C ASP A 172 21.12 -6.17 3.33
N GLY A 173 22.11 -6.51 2.50
CA GLY A 173 23.50 -6.08 2.65
C GLY A 173 24.45 -7.15 3.18
N TYR A 174 23.95 -8.37 3.48
CA TYR A 174 24.79 -9.51 3.87
C TYR A 174 25.29 -10.34 2.66
N GLN A 175 24.69 -10.12 1.51
CA GLN A 175 24.97 -10.87 0.29
C GLN A 175 26.02 -10.16 -0.58
N ILE A 176 26.77 -10.93 -1.35
CA ILE A 176 27.80 -10.44 -2.29
C ILE A 176 27.19 -9.50 -3.34
N ALA A 177 25.99 -9.83 -3.83
CA ALA A 177 25.29 -9.02 -4.82
C ALA A 177 23.77 -9.20 -4.72
N GLU A 178 23.01 -8.24 -5.21
CA GLU A 178 21.55 -8.35 -5.32
C GLU A 178 21.15 -9.53 -6.21
N GLY A 179 20.23 -10.36 -5.71
CA GLY A 179 19.81 -11.58 -6.37
C GLY A 179 20.72 -12.78 -6.14
N ASP A 180 21.85 -12.57 -5.46
CA ASP A 180 22.74 -13.59 -4.96
C ASP A 180 22.51 -13.77 -3.46
N TRP A 181 22.36 -15.01 -3.02
CA TRP A 181 22.09 -15.32 -1.60
C TRP A 181 23.34 -15.91 -0.91
N GLU A 182 24.51 -15.77 -1.53
CA GLU A 182 25.77 -16.12 -0.92
C GLU A 182 26.22 -15.03 0.07
N LEU A 183 26.84 -15.45 1.15
CA LEU A 183 27.37 -14.52 2.17
C LEU A 183 28.65 -13.85 1.67
N ASP A 184 28.78 -12.55 1.92
CA ASP A 184 30.03 -11.80 1.74
C ASP A 184 31.04 -12.13 2.84
#